data_c8e5f6e2bc5dacfa790dcd040abe30d9
#
_entry.id   c8e5f6e2bc5dacfa790dcd040abe30d9
#
_cell.length_a   1.000
_cell.length_b   1.000
_cell.length_c   1.000
_cell.angle_alpha   90.00
_cell.angle_beta   90.00
_cell.angle_gamma   90.00
#
_symmetry.space_group_name_H-M   'P 1'
#
loop_
_entity.id
_entity.type
_entity.pdbx_description
1 polymer ?
#
loop_
_entity_poly.entity_id
_entity_poly.type
_entity_poly.pdbx_seq_one_letter_code
_entity_poly.pdbx_strand_id
1 'polypeptide(L)'
;MFQEYLRCQVCFREVFKNEHLCDECKSSLPFVKKGHYCKHCGRVTKIAGEYCDVCKNNLTAIDVGRSVFSYEGNGSRLVTLYKFHGRRYLKKFFAEEMYKIYIEDGIRDYSPDLIVYVPMTKRAERKRGFNQGLWLAEEFSKLTRIPISHSIVKVKETPHQVGLNRKQRLENLEGAFHLKSKKEFFGKTVIIVDDVTTTGATAEMVAEKLKSAGVKRVILMTIASVGYIKKEGDM
;
A
#
# COMPACT_ATOMS: atom_id res chain seq x y z
N MET A 1 -6.80 -18.50 25.52
CA MET A 1 -6.83 -17.23 24.73
C MET A 1 -5.58 -16.47 25.16
N PHE A 2 -4.48 -16.60 24.41
CA PHE A 2 -3.19 -16.04 24.82
C PHE A 2 -3.20 -14.52 24.70
N GLN A 3 -2.75 -13.86 25.75
CA GLN A 3 -2.60 -12.40 25.89
C GLN A 3 -1.47 -11.88 24.99
N GLU A 4 -1.62 -11.92 23.65
CA GLU A 4 -0.61 -11.42 22.71
C GLU A 4 -0.51 -9.89 22.65
N TYR A 5 -1.31 -9.16 23.45
CA TYR A 5 -1.52 -7.70 23.31
C TYR A 5 -1.00 -6.85 24.47
N LEU A 6 -0.16 -7.43 25.31
CA LEU A 6 0.38 -6.70 26.47
C LEU A 6 1.78 -6.10 26.25
N ARG A 7 2.32 -6.15 25.02
CA ARG A 7 3.64 -5.61 24.73
C ARG A 7 3.67 -4.81 23.43
N CYS A 8 4.30 -3.65 23.51
CA CYS A 8 4.58 -2.83 22.34
C CYS A 8 5.34 -3.63 21.28
N GLN A 9 4.88 -3.59 20.03
CA GLN A 9 5.46 -4.37 18.94
C GLN A 9 6.82 -3.85 18.45
N VAL A 10 7.19 -2.65 18.90
CA VAL A 10 8.49 -2.05 18.58
C VAL A 10 9.50 -2.26 19.71
N CYS A 11 9.19 -1.84 20.93
CA CYS A 11 10.15 -1.84 22.05
C CYS A 11 9.90 -2.94 23.10
N PHE A 12 8.84 -3.75 22.95
CA PHE A 12 8.42 -4.82 23.87
C PHE A 12 8.04 -4.38 25.29
N ARG A 13 7.99 -3.08 25.58
CA ARG A 13 7.47 -2.52 26.82
C ARG A 13 5.99 -2.90 26.96
N GLU A 14 5.51 -3.08 28.18
CA GLU A 14 4.10 -3.34 28.45
C GLU A 14 3.22 -2.19 27.94
N VAL A 15 2.06 -2.54 27.39
CA VAL A 15 1.03 -1.60 26.91
C VAL A 15 -0.33 -2.03 27.45
N PHE A 16 -1.27 -1.10 27.49
CA PHE A 16 -2.61 -1.38 27.94
C PHE A 16 -3.38 -2.24 26.90
N LYS A 17 -4.42 -2.88 27.42
CA LYS A 17 -5.27 -3.79 26.64
C LYS A 17 -5.75 -3.14 25.33
N ASN A 18 -5.52 -3.82 24.22
CA ASN A 18 -5.85 -3.39 22.84
C ASN A 18 -4.90 -2.37 22.19
N GLU A 19 -3.81 -2.00 22.81
CA GLU A 19 -2.79 -1.17 22.16
C GLU A 19 -1.71 -2.04 21.51
N HIS A 20 -1.36 -1.70 20.28
CA HIS A 20 -0.29 -2.38 19.56
C HIS A 20 1.09 -1.75 19.81
N LEU A 21 1.10 -0.50 20.22
CA LEU A 21 2.28 0.32 20.42
C LEU A 21 2.13 1.16 21.69
N CYS A 22 3.22 1.37 22.42
CA CYS A 22 3.25 2.40 23.45
C CYS A 22 3.30 3.80 22.80
N ASP A 23 2.90 4.83 23.56
CA ASP A 23 2.83 6.21 23.06
C ASP A 23 4.15 6.71 22.47
N GLU A 24 5.28 6.38 23.12
CA GLU A 24 6.62 6.74 22.65
C GLU A 24 6.94 6.12 21.28
N CYS A 25 6.65 4.83 21.09
CA CYS A 25 6.85 4.17 19.79
C CYS A 25 5.86 4.65 18.73
N LYS A 26 4.64 4.97 19.11
CA LYS A 26 3.62 5.52 18.21
C LYS A 26 4.01 6.94 17.76
N SER A 27 4.45 7.79 18.67
CA SER A 27 4.90 9.16 18.34
C SER A 27 6.18 9.19 17.49
N SER A 28 7.02 8.15 17.59
CA SER A 28 8.24 8.00 16.78
C SER A 28 8.01 7.39 15.40
N LEU A 29 6.76 7.07 15.03
CA LEU A 29 6.48 6.59 13.68
C LEU A 29 6.65 7.71 12.66
N PRO A 30 7.28 7.41 11.51
CA PRO A 30 7.52 8.39 10.46
C PRO A 30 6.24 8.60 9.61
N PHE A 31 5.19 9.12 10.23
CA PHE A 31 3.96 9.46 9.53
C PHE A 31 4.21 10.44 8.40
N VAL A 32 3.60 10.19 7.25
CA VAL A 32 3.66 11.11 6.12
C VAL A 32 2.86 12.36 6.45
N LYS A 33 3.54 13.51 6.50
CA LYS A 33 2.89 14.79 6.79
C LYS A 33 1.91 15.16 5.68
N LYS A 34 0.77 15.74 6.05
CA LYS A 34 -0.24 16.23 5.11
C LYS A 34 0.40 17.17 4.07
N GLY A 35 0.14 16.89 2.79
CA GLY A 35 0.70 17.63 1.67
C GLY A 35 2.12 17.22 1.25
N HIS A 36 2.92 16.58 2.10
CA HIS A 36 4.29 16.13 1.79
C HIS A 36 4.33 14.75 1.13
N TYR A 37 3.50 14.56 0.12
CA TYR A 37 3.41 13.33 -0.67
C TYR A 37 3.15 13.62 -2.14
N CYS A 38 3.64 12.75 -2.98
CA CYS A 38 3.34 12.78 -4.42
C CYS A 38 1.85 12.52 -4.64
N LYS A 39 1.17 13.45 -5.33
CA LYS A 39 -0.28 13.35 -5.59
C LYS A 39 -0.65 12.07 -6.32
N HIS A 40 0.18 11.57 -7.23
CA HIS A 40 -0.08 10.33 -7.97
C HIS A 40 0.21 9.06 -7.17
N CYS A 41 1.42 8.89 -6.65
CA CYS A 41 1.82 7.59 -6.10
C CYS A 41 1.89 7.54 -4.56
N GLY A 42 1.58 8.64 -3.85
CA GLY A 42 1.59 8.71 -2.39
C GLY A 42 2.97 8.67 -1.73
N ARG A 43 4.04 8.66 -2.52
CA ARG A 43 5.41 8.65 -2.01
C ARG A 43 5.75 9.97 -1.32
N VAL A 44 6.50 9.89 -0.23
CA VAL A 44 6.97 11.08 0.50
C VAL A 44 7.75 12.01 -0.43
N THR A 45 7.43 13.31 -0.38
CA THR A 45 8.13 14.37 -1.10
C THR A 45 8.72 15.37 -0.10
N LYS A 46 9.82 16.03 -0.45
CA LYS A 46 10.45 17.06 0.40
C LYS A 46 9.58 18.32 0.46
N ILE A 47 9.00 18.70 -0.67
CA ILE A 47 8.19 19.91 -0.82
C ILE A 47 6.72 19.50 -0.93
N ALA A 48 5.87 20.20 -0.17
CA ALA A 48 4.44 19.96 -0.18
C ALA A 48 3.83 20.26 -1.56
N GLY A 49 2.88 19.41 -1.97
CA GLY A 49 2.13 19.59 -3.22
C GLY A 49 2.87 19.20 -4.50
N GLU A 50 4.12 18.75 -4.43
CA GLU A 50 4.89 18.32 -5.59
C GLU A 50 4.63 16.87 -6.00
N TYR A 51 4.91 16.58 -7.27
CA TYR A 51 5.07 15.22 -7.77
C TYR A 51 6.50 14.73 -7.49
N CYS A 52 6.66 13.46 -7.15
CA CYS A 52 8.00 12.88 -7.07
C CYS A 52 8.63 12.80 -8.46
N ASP A 53 9.97 12.77 -8.55
CA ASP A 53 10.71 12.77 -9.81
C ASP A 53 10.27 11.64 -10.76
N VAL A 54 9.88 10.51 -10.21
CA VAL A 54 9.33 9.39 -11.01
C VAL A 54 8.04 9.79 -11.71
N CYS A 55 7.11 10.41 -10.98
CA CYS A 55 5.79 10.78 -11.55
C CYS A 55 5.85 12.07 -12.37
N LYS A 56 6.84 12.95 -12.14
CA LYS A 56 7.08 14.12 -13.01
C LYS A 56 7.45 13.69 -14.43
N ASN A 57 8.21 12.61 -14.55
CA ASN A 57 8.81 12.18 -15.82
C ASN A 57 8.11 10.97 -16.46
N ASN A 58 7.02 10.48 -15.88
CA ASN A 58 6.29 9.32 -16.41
C ASN A 58 4.78 9.53 -16.27
N LEU A 59 4.06 9.17 -17.31
CA LEU A 59 2.62 9.01 -17.20
C LEU A 59 2.31 7.92 -16.19
N THR A 60 1.26 8.10 -15.40
CA THR A 60 0.79 7.14 -14.42
C THR A 60 -0.70 6.89 -14.57
N ALA A 61 -1.10 5.64 -14.41
CA ALA A 61 -2.50 5.23 -14.37
C ALA A 61 -3.14 5.45 -12.99
N ILE A 62 -2.32 5.76 -11.97
CA ILE A 62 -2.78 6.11 -10.63
C ILE A 62 -3.12 7.59 -10.60
N ASP A 63 -4.39 7.92 -10.29
CA ASP A 63 -4.84 9.31 -10.23
C ASP A 63 -4.50 9.97 -8.88
N VAL A 64 -4.59 9.21 -7.78
CA VAL A 64 -4.35 9.70 -6.42
C VAL A 64 -3.62 8.63 -5.60
N GLY A 65 -2.57 9.00 -4.90
CA GLY A 65 -1.83 8.08 -4.03
C GLY A 65 -1.64 8.61 -2.61
N ARG A 66 -1.71 7.70 -1.62
CA ARG A 66 -1.44 8.00 -0.21
C ARG A 66 -0.70 6.84 0.44
N SER A 67 0.22 7.20 1.33
CA SER A 67 0.93 6.26 2.20
C SER A 67 0.87 6.74 3.64
N VAL A 68 0.75 5.81 4.59
CA VAL A 68 0.67 6.15 6.02
C VAL A 68 2.03 6.60 6.54
N PHE A 69 3.08 5.82 6.23
CA PHE A 69 4.43 6.05 6.76
C PHE A 69 5.46 6.26 5.64
N SER A 70 6.56 6.95 5.97
CA SER A 70 7.82 6.75 5.28
C SER A 70 8.38 5.36 5.65
N TYR A 71 8.91 4.61 4.65
CA TYR A 71 9.49 3.28 4.88
C TYR A 71 10.89 3.39 5.49
N GLU A 72 10.95 3.89 6.73
CA GLU A 72 12.16 4.09 7.51
C GLU A 72 11.91 3.85 8.99
N GLY A 73 12.97 3.73 9.81
CA GLY A 73 12.88 3.63 11.27
C GLY A 73 11.86 2.59 11.74
N ASN A 74 11.03 2.98 12.70
CA ASN A 74 9.99 2.13 13.27
C ASN A 74 8.87 1.79 12.28
N GLY A 75 8.62 2.61 11.27
CA GLY A 75 7.67 2.32 10.19
C GLY A 75 8.09 1.09 9.38
N SER A 76 9.34 1.04 8.92
CA SER A 76 9.88 -0.10 8.18
C SER A 76 9.94 -1.37 9.05
N ARG A 77 10.26 -1.23 10.34
CA ARG A 77 10.26 -2.34 11.31
C ARG A 77 8.88 -2.97 11.45
N LEU A 78 7.82 -2.17 11.65
CA LEU A 78 6.45 -2.67 11.77
C LEU A 78 5.98 -3.38 10.51
N VAL A 79 6.28 -2.82 9.33
CA VAL A 79 5.95 -3.47 8.06
C VAL A 79 6.68 -4.80 7.90
N THR A 80 7.95 -4.88 8.31
CA THR A 80 8.74 -6.12 8.29
C THR A 80 8.14 -7.18 9.21
N LEU A 81 7.73 -6.80 10.43
CA LEU A 81 7.05 -7.68 11.37
C LEU A 81 5.73 -8.22 10.80
N TYR A 82 4.95 -7.36 10.14
CA TYR A 82 3.72 -7.75 9.47
C TYR A 82 3.97 -8.73 8.30
N LYS A 83 4.96 -8.43 7.45
CA LYS A 83 5.26 -9.23 6.25
C LYS A 83 5.87 -10.60 6.53
N PHE A 84 6.79 -10.67 7.49
CA PHE A 84 7.71 -11.81 7.59
C PHE A 84 7.70 -12.49 8.95
N HIS A 85 7.18 -11.85 9.99
CA HIS A 85 7.24 -12.38 11.37
C HIS A 85 5.87 -12.77 11.95
N GLY A 86 4.88 -13.00 11.08
CA GLY A 86 3.56 -13.51 11.48
C GLY A 86 2.72 -12.57 12.35
N ARG A 87 3.09 -11.29 12.48
CA ARG A 87 2.37 -10.30 13.29
C ARG A 87 1.09 -9.81 12.61
N ARG A 88 0.20 -10.76 12.34
CA ARG A 88 -1.05 -10.59 11.57
C ARG A 88 -2.00 -9.55 12.15
N TYR A 89 -2.03 -9.40 13.46
CA TYR A 89 -2.87 -8.45 14.18
C TYR A 89 -2.53 -6.98 13.83
N LEU A 90 -1.31 -6.69 13.36
CA LEU A 90 -0.93 -5.35 12.87
C LEU A 90 -1.79 -4.86 11.70
N LYS A 91 -2.50 -5.77 11.00
CA LYS A 91 -3.45 -5.38 9.95
C LYS A 91 -4.53 -4.41 10.43
N LYS A 92 -5.01 -4.56 11.68
CA LYS A 92 -6.01 -3.66 12.27
C LYS A 92 -5.42 -2.27 12.48
N PHE A 93 -4.26 -2.19 13.12
CA PHE A 93 -3.54 -0.92 13.33
C PHE A 93 -3.31 -0.19 12.00
N PHE A 94 -2.77 -0.90 11.00
CA PHE A 94 -2.51 -0.29 9.69
C PHE A 94 -3.80 0.15 8.98
N ALA A 95 -4.86 -0.64 9.03
CA ALA A 95 -6.14 -0.27 8.43
C ALA A 95 -6.77 0.95 9.12
N GLU A 96 -6.65 1.07 10.45
CA GLU A 96 -7.10 2.23 11.21
C GLU A 96 -6.33 3.50 10.80
N GLU A 97 -5.00 3.43 10.68
CA GLU A 97 -4.20 4.56 10.21
C GLU A 97 -4.50 4.92 8.75
N MET A 98 -4.72 3.93 7.87
CA MET A 98 -5.19 4.17 6.50
C MET A 98 -6.58 4.82 6.48
N TYR A 99 -7.48 4.42 7.39
CA TYR A 99 -8.82 4.99 7.50
C TYR A 99 -8.78 6.46 7.93
N LYS A 100 -7.87 6.85 8.83
CA LYS A 100 -7.67 8.25 9.19
C LYS A 100 -7.32 9.09 7.96
N ILE A 101 -6.35 8.64 7.16
CA ILE A 101 -5.96 9.31 5.90
C ILE A 101 -7.14 9.34 4.91
N TYR A 102 -7.91 8.26 4.81
CA TYR A 102 -9.10 8.18 3.97
C TYR A 102 -10.10 9.30 4.28
N ILE A 103 -10.26 9.64 5.57
CA ILE A 103 -11.14 10.72 6.03
C ILE A 103 -10.45 12.08 5.92
N GLU A 104 -9.27 12.25 6.52
CA GLU A 104 -8.59 13.53 6.72
C GLU A 104 -8.05 14.16 5.44
N ASP A 105 -7.62 13.32 4.47
CA ASP A 105 -7.12 13.76 3.16
C ASP A 105 -8.20 13.77 2.09
N GLY A 106 -9.47 13.60 2.47
CA GLY A 106 -10.61 13.70 1.56
C GLY A 106 -10.69 12.58 0.51
N ILE A 107 -10.05 11.42 0.75
CA ILE A 107 -10.13 10.28 -0.20
C ILE A 107 -11.59 9.79 -0.33
N ARG A 108 -12.37 9.83 0.75
CA ARG A 108 -13.79 9.48 0.75
C ARG A 108 -14.62 10.34 -0.21
N ASP A 109 -14.22 11.58 -0.45
CA ASP A 109 -14.98 12.54 -1.27
C ASP A 109 -14.94 12.18 -2.77
N TYR A 110 -13.98 11.30 -3.16
CA TYR A 110 -13.99 10.67 -4.49
C TYR A 110 -15.04 9.58 -4.65
N SER A 111 -15.81 9.25 -3.59
CA SER A 111 -16.85 8.22 -3.57
C SER A 111 -16.35 6.88 -4.14
N PRO A 112 -15.35 6.24 -3.54
CA PRO A 112 -14.83 4.98 -4.06
C PRO A 112 -15.87 3.86 -4.00
N ASP A 113 -16.01 3.11 -5.11
CA ASP A 113 -16.99 2.05 -5.29
C ASP A 113 -16.47 0.67 -4.89
N LEU A 114 -15.16 0.43 -5.08
CA LEU A 114 -14.53 -0.86 -4.88
C LEU A 114 -13.13 -0.71 -4.27
N ILE A 115 -12.77 -1.69 -3.46
CA ILE A 115 -11.41 -1.95 -3.04
C ILE A 115 -10.87 -3.15 -3.83
N VAL A 116 -9.66 -3.04 -4.33
CA VAL A 116 -8.86 -4.16 -4.82
C VAL A 116 -7.54 -4.19 -4.04
N TYR A 117 -6.89 -5.32 -4.02
CA TYR A 117 -5.57 -5.46 -3.41
C TYR A 117 -4.58 -5.98 -4.44
N VAL A 118 -3.29 -5.72 -4.22
CA VAL A 118 -2.25 -6.27 -5.09
C VAL A 118 -2.18 -7.79 -4.88
N PRO A 119 -2.52 -8.61 -5.91
CA PRO A 119 -2.56 -10.05 -5.77
C PRO A 119 -1.17 -10.66 -5.78
N MET A 120 -1.03 -11.76 -5.07
CA MET A 120 0.12 -12.67 -5.15
C MET A 120 -0.21 -13.85 -6.07
N THR A 121 0.83 -14.54 -6.59
CA THR A 121 0.59 -15.84 -7.23
C THR A 121 0.20 -16.87 -6.17
N LYS A 122 -0.56 -17.89 -6.57
CA LYS A 122 -0.97 -18.97 -5.65
C LYS A 122 0.24 -19.67 -4.98
N ARG A 123 1.36 -19.78 -5.70
CA ARG A 123 2.61 -20.35 -5.17
C ARG A 123 3.23 -19.46 -4.10
N ALA A 124 3.34 -18.14 -4.38
CA ALA A 124 3.88 -17.18 -3.43
C ALA A 124 3.01 -17.07 -2.19
N GLU A 125 1.69 -17.08 -2.34
CA GLU A 125 0.74 -17.07 -1.23
C GLU A 125 0.83 -18.32 -0.37
N ARG A 126 0.91 -19.52 -0.98
CA ARG A 126 1.15 -20.78 -0.26
C ARG A 126 2.47 -20.78 0.51
N LYS A 127 3.56 -20.28 -0.10
CA LYS A 127 4.88 -20.18 0.57
C LYS A 127 4.86 -19.23 1.76
N ARG A 128 4.11 -18.13 1.67
CA ARG A 128 4.01 -17.09 2.73
C ARG A 128 2.91 -17.41 3.75
N GLY A 129 1.92 -18.21 3.36
CA GLY A 129 0.76 -18.57 4.16
C GLY A 129 -0.39 -17.56 4.10
N PHE A 130 -0.19 -16.36 3.51
CA PHE A 130 -1.21 -15.32 3.41
C PHE A 130 -0.83 -14.23 2.39
N ASN A 131 -1.84 -13.47 1.94
CA ASN A 131 -1.65 -12.25 1.16
C ASN A 131 -1.84 -11.02 2.07
N GLN A 132 -0.78 -10.24 2.27
CA GLN A 132 -0.81 -9.06 3.14
C GLN A 132 -1.78 -7.99 2.64
N GLY A 133 -1.78 -7.76 1.32
CA GLY A 133 -2.67 -6.79 0.70
C GLY A 133 -4.13 -7.15 0.90
N LEU A 134 -4.49 -8.44 0.77
CA LEU A 134 -5.84 -8.93 1.03
C LEU A 134 -6.26 -8.69 2.49
N TRP A 135 -5.43 -9.12 3.44
CA TRP A 135 -5.78 -8.95 4.87
C TRP A 135 -5.91 -7.49 5.28
N LEU A 136 -5.09 -6.63 4.70
CA LEU A 136 -5.19 -5.18 4.92
C LEU A 136 -6.48 -4.63 4.29
N ALA A 137 -6.80 -5.04 3.06
CA ALA A 137 -8.02 -4.65 2.35
C ALA A 137 -9.28 -5.11 3.11
N GLU A 138 -9.28 -6.31 3.71
CA GLU A 138 -10.40 -6.81 4.52
C GLU A 138 -10.66 -5.92 5.74
N GLU A 139 -9.64 -5.54 6.49
CA GLU A 139 -9.82 -4.66 7.65
C GLU A 139 -10.22 -3.24 7.21
N PHE A 140 -9.62 -2.73 6.14
CA PHE A 140 -9.97 -1.41 5.60
C PHE A 140 -11.39 -1.36 5.04
N SER A 141 -11.85 -2.42 4.38
CA SER A 141 -13.22 -2.59 3.90
C SER A 141 -14.25 -2.56 5.04
N LYS A 142 -13.96 -3.19 6.19
CA LYS A 142 -14.82 -3.14 7.37
C LYS A 142 -15.02 -1.72 7.89
N LEU A 143 -13.96 -0.90 7.86
CA LEU A 143 -13.99 0.49 8.34
C LEU A 143 -14.70 1.42 7.34
N THR A 144 -14.44 1.26 6.05
CA THR A 144 -14.99 2.11 4.98
C THR A 144 -16.35 1.67 4.48
N ARG A 145 -16.71 0.39 4.69
CA ARG A 145 -17.89 -0.29 4.12
C ARG A 145 -17.86 -0.39 2.59
N ILE A 146 -16.70 -0.19 1.97
CA ILE A 146 -16.51 -0.36 0.52
C ILE A 146 -16.24 -1.84 0.24
N PRO A 147 -16.95 -2.48 -0.71
CA PRO A 147 -16.77 -3.89 -1.02
C PRO A 147 -15.42 -4.17 -1.68
N ILE A 148 -14.91 -5.40 -1.46
CA ILE A 148 -13.66 -5.87 -2.08
C ILE A 148 -13.97 -6.65 -3.34
N SER A 149 -13.24 -6.36 -4.43
CA SER A 149 -13.22 -7.21 -5.62
C SER A 149 -12.01 -8.14 -5.61
N HIS A 150 -12.24 -9.41 -5.94
CA HIS A 150 -11.23 -10.45 -6.11
C HIS A 150 -10.96 -10.76 -7.61
N SER A 151 -11.38 -9.86 -8.48
CA SER A 151 -11.29 -10.07 -9.93
C SER A 151 -9.93 -9.77 -10.54
N ILE A 152 -8.99 -9.20 -9.77
CA ILE A 152 -7.59 -9.05 -10.20
C ILE A 152 -6.80 -10.26 -9.71
N VAL A 153 -6.09 -10.93 -10.63
CA VAL A 153 -5.25 -12.08 -10.32
C VAL A 153 -3.84 -11.89 -10.86
N LYS A 154 -2.84 -12.41 -10.15
CA LYS A 154 -1.47 -12.49 -10.65
C LYS A 154 -1.24 -13.87 -11.25
N VAL A 155 -1.01 -13.93 -12.56
CA VAL A 155 -0.90 -15.17 -13.32
C VAL A 155 0.53 -15.62 -13.61
N LYS A 156 1.51 -14.71 -13.45
CA LYS A 156 2.92 -14.98 -13.74
C LYS A 156 3.76 -14.82 -12.48
N GLU A 157 4.60 -15.80 -12.20
CA GLU A 157 5.67 -15.65 -11.20
C GLU A 157 6.67 -14.61 -11.72
N THR A 158 7.01 -13.68 -10.86
CA THR A 158 7.99 -12.65 -11.18
C THR A 158 9.20 -12.83 -10.29
N PRO A 159 10.43 -12.72 -10.82
CA PRO A 159 11.64 -12.79 -10.02
C PRO A 159 11.61 -11.79 -8.85
N HIS A 160 12.44 -12.03 -7.84
CA HIS A 160 12.58 -11.08 -6.74
C HIS A 160 12.95 -9.69 -7.29
N GLN A 161 12.18 -8.68 -6.91
CA GLN A 161 12.35 -7.30 -7.38
C GLN A 161 13.42 -6.51 -6.61
N VAL A 162 14.10 -7.16 -5.67
CA VAL A 162 15.19 -6.55 -4.89
C VAL A 162 16.35 -6.23 -5.84
N GLY A 163 16.83 -4.98 -5.79
CA GLY A 163 17.94 -4.51 -6.65
C GLY A 163 17.55 -4.05 -8.07
N LEU A 164 16.32 -4.32 -8.53
CA LEU A 164 15.86 -3.88 -9.85
C LEU A 164 15.43 -2.40 -9.84
N ASN A 165 15.77 -1.69 -10.91
CA ASN A 165 15.25 -0.34 -11.16
C ASN A 165 13.78 -0.37 -11.63
N ARG A 166 13.13 0.82 -11.78
CA ARG A 166 11.71 0.91 -12.17
C ARG A 166 11.43 0.24 -13.53
N LYS A 167 12.25 0.51 -14.55
CA LYS A 167 12.07 -0.04 -15.90
C LYS A 167 12.11 -1.57 -15.88
N GLN A 168 13.14 -2.13 -15.27
CA GLN A 168 13.28 -3.59 -15.10
C GLN A 168 12.10 -4.20 -14.34
N ARG A 169 11.55 -3.50 -13.32
CA ARG A 169 10.37 -3.98 -12.58
C ARG A 169 9.11 -3.97 -13.44
N LEU A 170 8.91 -2.95 -14.29
CA LEU A 170 7.78 -2.89 -15.21
C LEU A 170 7.86 -4.01 -16.25
N GLU A 171 9.03 -4.21 -16.88
CA GLU A 171 9.29 -5.30 -17.83
C GLU A 171 9.02 -6.68 -17.19
N ASN A 172 9.48 -6.92 -15.96
CA ASN A 172 9.21 -8.15 -15.23
C ASN A 172 7.74 -8.39 -14.92
N LEU A 173 6.96 -7.32 -14.75
CA LEU A 173 5.54 -7.39 -14.40
C LEU A 173 4.63 -7.39 -15.63
N GLU A 174 5.18 -7.22 -16.83
CA GLU A 174 4.40 -7.24 -18.08
C GLU A 174 3.65 -8.56 -18.21
N GLY A 175 2.32 -8.46 -18.44
CA GLY A 175 1.44 -9.61 -18.50
C GLY A 175 1.23 -10.37 -17.18
N ALA A 176 1.78 -9.89 -16.06
CA ALA A 176 1.66 -10.58 -14.77
C ALA A 176 0.26 -10.49 -14.15
N PHE A 177 -0.52 -9.45 -14.48
CA PHE A 177 -1.85 -9.24 -13.91
C PHE A 177 -2.94 -9.41 -14.95
N HIS A 178 -4.03 -10.05 -14.54
CA HIS A 178 -5.21 -10.31 -15.38
C HIS A 178 -6.50 -9.94 -14.63
N LEU A 179 -7.51 -9.45 -15.39
CA LEU A 179 -8.84 -9.17 -14.87
C LEU A 179 -9.80 -10.29 -15.28
N LYS A 180 -10.45 -10.91 -14.30
CA LYS A 180 -11.49 -11.94 -14.57
C LYS A 180 -12.76 -11.34 -15.14
N SER A 181 -13.11 -10.10 -14.76
CA SER A 181 -14.28 -9.38 -15.24
C SER A 181 -13.93 -7.90 -15.45
N LYS A 182 -14.07 -7.42 -16.67
CA LYS A 182 -13.89 -5.98 -16.96
C LYS A 182 -15.16 -5.18 -16.62
N LYS A 183 -16.35 -5.76 -16.79
CA LYS A 183 -17.64 -5.09 -16.55
C LYS A 183 -17.79 -4.61 -15.10
N GLU A 184 -17.19 -5.35 -14.16
CA GLU A 184 -17.21 -5.01 -12.73
C GLU A 184 -16.61 -3.63 -12.44
N PHE A 185 -15.64 -3.20 -13.25
CA PHE A 185 -14.84 -2.01 -13.02
C PHE A 185 -15.24 -0.79 -13.83
N PHE A 186 -16.05 -0.98 -14.88
CA PHE A 186 -16.39 0.10 -15.81
C PHE A 186 -17.07 1.29 -15.09
N GLY A 187 -16.54 2.50 -15.32
CA GLY A 187 -17.04 3.75 -14.77
C GLY A 187 -16.78 3.97 -13.28
N LYS A 188 -16.18 3.02 -12.57
CA LYS A 188 -15.99 3.06 -11.12
C LYS A 188 -14.75 3.82 -10.65
N THR A 189 -14.80 4.29 -9.41
CA THR A 189 -13.63 4.73 -8.65
C THR A 189 -13.13 3.57 -7.79
N VAL A 190 -11.87 3.16 -7.96
CA VAL A 190 -11.31 1.95 -7.34
C VAL A 190 -10.11 2.31 -6.46
N ILE A 191 -10.10 1.80 -5.23
CA ILE A 191 -8.94 1.88 -4.33
C ILE A 191 -8.09 0.61 -4.49
N ILE A 192 -6.81 0.77 -4.82
CA ILE A 192 -5.80 -0.27 -4.74
C ILE A 192 -5.17 -0.22 -3.35
N VAL A 193 -5.21 -1.33 -2.63
CA VAL A 193 -4.54 -1.50 -1.33
C VAL A 193 -3.28 -2.34 -1.50
N ASP A 194 -2.14 -1.83 -1.01
CA ASP A 194 -0.86 -2.55 -0.97
C ASP A 194 -0.13 -2.27 0.34
N ASP A 195 0.88 -3.05 0.66
CA ASP A 195 1.67 -2.87 1.89
C ASP A 195 2.74 -1.78 1.74
N VAL A 196 3.58 -1.84 0.71
CA VAL A 196 4.69 -0.88 0.50
C VAL A 196 4.85 -0.47 -0.96
N THR A 197 4.83 0.83 -1.19
CA THR A 197 5.24 1.40 -2.47
C THR A 197 6.74 1.69 -2.47
N THR A 198 7.50 0.92 -3.26
CA THR A 198 8.93 1.17 -3.52
C THR A 198 9.11 2.01 -4.79
N THR A 199 9.17 1.40 -5.96
CA THR A 199 9.18 2.08 -7.26
C THR A 199 7.78 2.42 -7.77
N GLY A 200 6.73 1.85 -7.17
CA GLY A 200 5.35 1.98 -7.62
C GLY A 200 5.00 1.06 -8.81
N ALA A 201 5.96 0.32 -9.37
CA ALA A 201 5.75 -0.46 -10.59
C ALA A 201 4.60 -1.49 -10.47
N THR A 202 4.49 -2.17 -9.33
CA THR A 202 3.43 -3.17 -9.11
C THR A 202 2.04 -2.52 -9.10
N ALA A 203 1.88 -1.43 -8.34
CA ALA A 203 0.62 -0.69 -8.27
C ALA A 203 0.26 -0.07 -9.63
N GLU A 204 1.26 0.42 -10.36
CA GLU A 204 1.10 0.97 -11.71
C GLU A 204 0.54 -0.07 -12.68
N MET A 205 1.12 -1.28 -12.74
CA MET A 205 0.64 -2.36 -13.60
C MET A 205 -0.80 -2.79 -13.26
N VAL A 206 -1.17 -2.81 -11.98
CA VAL A 206 -2.55 -3.06 -11.56
C VAL A 206 -3.46 -1.91 -12.01
N ALA A 207 -3.03 -0.66 -11.84
CA ALA A 207 -3.77 0.53 -12.24
C ALA A 207 -4.01 0.58 -13.76
N GLU A 208 -2.99 0.26 -14.58
CA GLU A 208 -3.12 0.16 -16.04
C GLU A 208 -4.17 -0.87 -16.45
N LYS A 209 -4.19 -2.05 -15.80
CA LYS A 209 -5.23 -3.06 -16.04
C LYS A 209 -6.62 -2.55 -15.68
N LEU A 210 -6.77 -1.84 -14.56
CA LEU A 210 -8.03 -1.22 -14.17
C LEU A 210 -8.47 -0.15 -15.18
N LYS A 211 -7.55 0.74 -15.60
CA LYS A 211 -7.84 1.74 -16.64
C LYS A 211 -8.26 1.10 -17.97
N SER A 212 -7.62 -0.01 -18.35
CA SER A 212 -8.01 -0.76 -19.57
C SER A 212 -9.41 -1.40 -19.49
N ALA A 213 -9.99 -1.51 -18.29
CA ALA A 213 -11.36 -1.95 -18.04
C ALA A 213 -12.35 -0.77 -17.91
N GLY A 214 -11.91 0.48 -18.16
CA GLY A 214 -12.75 1.66 -18.11
C GLY A 214 -12.97 2.23 -16.71
N VAL A 215 -12.05 1.96 -15.76
CA VAL A 215 -12.10 2.57 -14.43
C VAL A 215 -11.97 4.10 -14.55
N LYS A 216 -12.92 4.82 -13.95
CA LYS A 216 -12.94 6.28 -13.93
C LYS A 216 -11.76 6.86 -13.15
N ARG A 217 -11.53 6.35 -11.93
CA ARG A 217 -10.44 6.81 -11.05
C ARG A 217 -9.79 5.66 -10.33
N VAL A 218 -8.46 5.68 -10.27
CA VAL A 218 -7.63 4.74 -9.51
C VAL A 218 -6.97 5.49 -8.35
N ILE A 219 -7.20 5.01 -7.13
CA ILE A 219 -6.62 5.54 -5.90
C ILE A 219 -5.70 4.47 -5.33
N LEU A 220 -4.46 4.82 -5.01
CA LEU A 220 -3.51 3.93 -4.34
C LEU A 220 -3.43 4.28 -2.86
N MET A 221 -3.63 3.30 -1.98
CA MET A 221 -3.42 3.45 -0.54
C MET A 221 -2.45 2.36 -0.04
N THR A 222 -1.38 2.78 0.62
CA THR A 222 -0.35 1.85 1.14
C THR A 222 -0.01 2.14 2.59
N ILE A 223 0.51 1.13 3.30
CA ILE A 223 1.00 1.30 4.67
C ILE A 223 2.23 2.21 4.66
N ALA A 224 3.17 1.96 3.73
CA ALA A 224 4.39 2.74 3.67
C ALA A 224 4.87 3.00 2.24
N SER A 225 5.63 4.07 2.07
CA SER A 225 6.34 4.35 0.83
C SER A 225 7.81 4.63 1.08
N VAL A 226 8.67 4.12 0.20
CA VAL A 226 10.09 4.48 0.21
C VAL A 226 10.20 5.91 -0.31
N GLY A 227 10.71 6.83 0.51
CA GLY A 227 11.07 8.18 0.09
C GLY A 227 12.11 8.15 -1.02
N TYR A 228 12.20 9.23 -1.81
CA TYR A 228 13.27 9.36 -2.79
C TYR A 228 14.58 9.58 -2.03
N ILE A 229 15.39 8.54 -1.92
CA ILE A 229 16.79 8.66 -1.53
C ILE A 229 17.52 9.00 -2.83
N LYS A 230 17.93 10.28 -3.01
CA LYS A 230 18.99 10.58 -3.98
C LYS A 230 20.15 9.64 -3.67
N LYS A 231 20.51 8.75 -4.58
CA LYS A 231 21.81 8.10 -4.49
C LYS A 231 22.84 9.22 -4.65
N GLU A 232 23.80 9.26 -3.72
CA GLU A 232 25.01 10.07 -3.91
C GLU A 232 25.60 9.65 -5.26
N GLY A 233 25.53 10.51 -6.25
CA GLY A 233 25.99 10.25 -7.62
C GLY A 233 25.07 10.77 -8.74
N ASP A 234 23.86 11.22 -8.44
CA ASP A 234 22.98 11.87 -9.42
C ASP A 234 23.22 13.41 -9.41
N MET A 235 24.44 13.84 -9.79
CA MET A 235 24.75 15.20 -10.22
C MET A 235 25.06 15.20 -11.71
#